data_538732b2e5c6782c4102683577b4cc67
#
_entry.id   538732b2e5c6782c4102683577b4cc67
#
_cell.length_a   1.000
_cell.length_b   1.000
_cell.length_c   1.000
_cell.angle_alpha   90.00
_cell.angle_beta   90.00
_cell.angle_gamma   90.00
#
_symmetry.space_group_name_H-M   'P 1'
#
loop_
_entity.id
_entity.type
_entity.pdbx_description
1 polymer ?
#
loop_
_entity_poly.entity_id
_entity_poly.type
_entity_poly.pdbx_seq_one_letter_code
_entity_poly.pdbx_strand_id
1 'polypeptide(L)'
;MESFSWQDKDADGNKVIYEAQHFGGWWQLMVAPKVGRALRGEVEYTPAEFTEEIWQALRDHLWRKYQRRRVSWDLVQHIDDILAGKATNERRDRRKK
;
A
#
# COMPACT_ATOMS: atom_id res chain seq x y z
N MET A 1 -12.05 5.89 -3.72
CA MET A 1 -10.95 4.96 -3.47
C MET A 1 -9.69 5.46 -4.12
N GLU A 2 -8.60 5.39 -3.42
CA GLU A 2 -7.31 5.80 -3.96
C GLU A 2 -6.37 4.61 -3.93
N SER A 3 -5.52 4.52 -4.94
CA SER A 3 -4.57 3.43 -5.00
C SER A 3 -3.21 3.97 -5.42
N PHE A 4 -2.17 3.31 -4.92
CA PHE A 4 -0.80 3.69 -5.17
C PHE A 4 0.01 2.43 -5.40
N SER A 5 0.82 2.42 -6.44
CA SER A 5 1.60 1.24 -6.74
C SER A 5 3.07 1.60 -6.87
N TRP A 6 3.91 0.64 -6.54
CA TRP A 6 5.35 0.83 -6.65
C TRP A 6 5.99 -0.54 -6.83
N GLN A 7 7.23 -0.54 -7.28
CA GLN A 7 8.00 -1.75 -7.47
C GLN A 7 8.91 -1.97 -6.28
N ASP A 8 9.05 -3.21 -5.88
CA ASP A 8 9.89 -3.55 -4.75
C ASP A 8 10.33 -5.00 -4.91
N LYS A 9 10.94 -5.54 -3.89
CA LYS A 9 11.37 -6.93 -3.87
C LYS A 9 10.70 -7.63 -2.69
N ASP A 10 10.35 -8.88 -2.91
CA ASP A 10 9.79 -9.66 -1.80
C ASP A 10 10.93 -10.22 -0.95
N ALA A 11 10.57 -11.08 0.01
CA ALA A 11 11.55 -11.61 0.94
C ALA A 11 12.58 -12.49 0.25
N ASP A 12 12.23 -13.04 -0.91
CA ASP A 12 13.15 -13.90 -1.67
C ASP A 12 13.97 -13.11 -2.66
N GLY A 13 13.80 -11.80 -2.72
CA GLY A 13 14.54 -10.98 -3.66
C GLY A 13 13.93 -10.88 -5.03
N ASN A 14 12.76 -11.44 -5.23
CA ASN A 14 12.08 -11.36 -6.52
C ASN A 14 11.39 -10.01 -6.67
N LYS A 15 11.43 -9.48 -7.87
CA LYS A 15 10.78 -8.20 -8.13
C LYS A 15 9.28 -8.37 -8.10
N VAL A 16 8.60 -7.49 -7.41
CA VAL A 16 7.15 -7.52 -7.29
C VAL A 16 6.63 -6.10 -7.43
N ILE A 17 5.34 -6.00 -7.68
CA ILE A 17 4.63 -4.73 -7.71
C ILE A 17 3.62 -4.77 -6.57
N TYR A 18 3.72 -3.79 -5.68
CA TYR A 18 2.75 -3.62 -4.63
C TYR A 18 1.75 -2.56 -5.02
N GLU A 19 0.51 -2.78 -4.67
CA GLU A 19 -0.52 -1.77 -4.84
C GLU A 19 -1.24 -1.62 -3.52
N ALA A 20 -1.19 -0.41 -2.96
CA ALA A 20 -1.90 -0.10 -1.72
C ALA A 20 -3.17 0.65 -2.09
N GLN A 21 -4.29 0.17 -1.59
CA GLN A 21 -5.60 0.75 -1.88
C GLN A 21 -6.17 1.29 -0.57
N HIS A 22 -6.68 2.50 -0.62
CA HIS A 22 -7.24 3.16 0.56
C HIS A 22 -8.76 3.19 0.46
N PHE A 23 -9.41 2.58 1.42
CA PHE A 23 -10.87 2.53 1.49
C PHE A 23 -11.31 3.08 2.84
N GLY A 24 -12.01 4.17 2.84
CA GLY A 24 -12.73 4.61 4.02
C GLY A 24 -12.00 4.49 5.34
N GLY A 25 -10.72 4.79 5.39
CA GLY A 25 -9.99 4.77 6.63
C GLY A 25 -9.11 3.56 6.86
N TRP A 26 -9.02 2.66 5.89
CA TRP A 26 -8.13 1.52 6.04
C TRP A 26 -7.44 1.25 4.71
N TRP A 27 -6.33 0.52 4.78
CA TRP A 27 -5.51 0.22 3.62
C TRP A 27 -5.56 -1.27 3.32
N GLN A 28 -5.60 -1.60 2.05
CA GLN A 28 -5.46 -2.97 1.59
C GLN A 28 -4.25 -3.06 0.69
N LEU A 29 -3.45 -4.10 0.88
CA LEU A 29 -2.25 -4.30 0.08
C LEU A 29 -2.44 -5.47 -0.85
N MET A 30 -2.10 -5.25 -2.11
CA MET A 30 -2.08 -6.29 -3.12
C MET A 30 -0.67 -6.40 -3.65
N VAL A 31 -0.31 -7.58 -4.08
CA VAL A 31 1.02 -7.82 -4.63
C VAL A 31 0.92 -8.68 -5.86
N ALA A 32 1.75 -8.39 -6.84
CA ALA A 32 1.83 -9.19 -8.06
C ALA A 32 3.28 -9.35 -8.43
N PRO A 33 3.65 -10.49 -8.99
CA PRO A 33 5.03 -10.65 -9.46
C PRO A 33 5.27 -9.72 -10.64
N LYS A 34 6.45 -9.14 -10.68
CA LYS A 34 6.81 -8.35 -11.84
C LYS A 34 7.36 -9.30 -12.88
N VAL A 35 6.56 -9.58 -13.88
CA VAL A 35 6.94 -10.48 -14.94
C VAL A 35 7.36 -9.67 -16.16
N GLY A 36 7.90 -10.35 -17.13
CA GLY A 36 8.32 -9.68 -18.32
C GLY A 36 7.16 -9.07 -19.09
N ARG A 37 7.50 -8.29 -20.08
CA ARG A 37 6.51 -7.54 -20.81
C ARG A 37 5.49 -8.45 -21.53
N ALA A 38 5.83 -9.68 -21.71
CA ALA A 38 4.94 -10.58 -22.46
C ALA A 38 3.66 -10.89 -21.71
N LEU A 39 3.67 -10.70 -20.40
CA LEU A 39 2.50 -11.06 -19.60
C LEU A 39 1.72 -9.86 -19.13
N ARG A 40 1.91 -8.74 -19.79
CA ARG A 40 1.16 -7.57 -19.43
C ARG A 40 -0.33 -7.84 -19.63
N GLY A 41 -1.11 -7.54 -18.64
CA GLY A 41 -2.53 -7.80 -18.70
C GLY A 41 -2.92 -9.13 -18.14
N GLU A 42 -1.94 -9.99 -17.88
CA GLU A 42 -2.21 -11.29 -17.27
C GLU A 42 -1.71 -11.38 -15.85
N VAL A 43 -1.25 -10.26 -15.32
CA VAL A 43 -0.74 -10.23 -13.96
C VAL A 43 -1.89 -10.25 -12.98
N GLU A 44 -1.83 -11.17 -12.04
CA GLU A 44 -2.85 -11.27 -11.03
C GLU A 44 -2.33 -10.72 -9.72
N TYR A 45 -3.08 -9.80 -9.15
CA TYR A 45 -2.76 -9.30 -7.83
C TYR A 45 -3.42 -10.17 -6.79
N THR A 46 -2.67 -10.48 -5.74
CA THR A 46 -3.20 -11.24 -4.63
C THR A 46 -3.08 -10.42 -3.36
N PRO A 47 -3.95 -10.66 -2.38
CA PRO A 47 -3.85 -9.92 -1.13
C PRO A 47 -2.55 -10.22 -0.41
N ALA A 48 -2.01 -9.21 0.25
CA ALA A 48 -0.80 -9.34 1.01
C ALA A 48 -0.99 -8.58 2.32
N GLU A 49 -0.12 -8.88 3.27
CA GLU A 49 -0.17 -8.20 4.55
C GLU A 49 0.92 -7.15 4.62
N PHE A 50 0.60 -6.05 5.27
CA PHE A 50 1.57 -5.00 5.48
C PHE A 50 2.58 -5.43 6.53
N THR A 51 3.84 -5.16 6.25
CA THR A 51 4.89 -5.23 7.25
C THR A 51 5.35 -3.81 7.52
N GLU A 52 6.15 -3.65 8.55
CA GLU A 52 6.67 -2.34 8.86
C GLU A 52 7.44 -1.77 7.66
N GLU A 53 8.21 -2.62 7.00
CA GLU A 53 8.98 -2.16 5.85
C GLU A 53 8.08 -1.70 4.72
N ILE A 54 6.97 -2.41 4.51
CA ILE A 54 6.05 -2.03 3.45
C ILE A 54 5.35 -0.72 3.82
N TRP A 55 4.98 -0.55 5.10
CA TRP A 55 4.40 0.71 5.53
C TRP A 55 5.34 1.86 5.29
N GLN A 56 6.63 1.67 5.57
CA GLN A 56 7.58 2.74 5.36
C GLN A 56 7.77 3.05 3.88
N ALA A 57 7.77 2.03 3.04
CA ALA A 57 7.88 2.25 1.61
C ALA A 57 6.67 3.01 1.08
N LEU A 58 5.48 2.68 1.55
CA LEU A 58 4.28 3.39 1.16
C LEU A 58 4.33 4.83 1.65
N ARG A 59 4.78 5.05 2.88
CA ARG A 59 4.90 6.39 3.40
C ARG A 59 5.84 7.24 2.54
N ASP A 60 6.98 6.67 2.16
CA ASP A 60 7.92 7.41 1.34
C ASP A 60 7.30 7.73 -0.03
N HIS A 61 6.57 6.77 -0.57
CA HIS A 61 5.92 6.97 -1.85
C HIS A 61 4.89 8.11 -1.76
N LEU A 62 4.10 8.10 -0.71
CA LEU A 62 3.09 9.14 -0.50
C LEU A 62 3.73 10.47 -0.20
N TRP A 63 4.84 10.46 0.54
CA TRP A 63 5.53 11.70 0.85
C TRP A 63 5.98 12.41 -0.43
N ARG A 64 6.51 11.67 -1.38
CA ARG A 64 6.93 12.26 -2.62
C ARG A 64 5.75 12.83 -3.39
N LYS A 65 4.61 12.12 -3.35
CA LYS A 65 3.42 12.63 -4.01
C LYS A 65 2.85 13.84 -3.29
N TYR A 66 2.94 13.85 -1.98
CA TYR A 66 2.48 15.00 -1.21
C TYR A 66 3.28 16.24 -1.57
N GLN A 67 4.59 16.08 -1.70
CA GLN A 67 5.42 17.23 -2.07
C GLN A 67 5.07 17.77 -3.44
N ARG A 68 4.46 16.97 -4.28
CA ARG A 68 3.97 17.40 -5.57
C ARG A 68 2.50 17.73 -5.53
N ARG A 69 1.92 17.76 -4.34
CA ARG A 69 0.51 18.11 -4.12
C ARG A 69 -0.44 17.15 -4.82
N ARG A 70 -0.07 15.89 -4.89
CA ARG A 70 -0.90 14.89 -5.52
C ARG A 70 -1.68 14.04 -4.55
N VAL A 71 -1.37 14.12 -3.26
CA VAL A 71 -2.13 13.44 -2.23
C VAL A 71 -2.28 14.38 -1.06
N SER A 72 -3.26 14.10 -0.22
CA SER A 72 -3.47 14.92 0.97
C SER A 72 -2.54 14.48 2.08
N TRP A 73 -2.27 15.39 2.99
CA TRP A 73 -1.43 15.08 4.14
C TRP A 73 -2.06 14.00 5.02
N ASP A 74 -3.40 13.93 5.03
CA ASP A 74 -4.08 12.97 5.88
C ASP A 74 -3.64 11.55 5.59
N LEU A 75 -3.35 11.21 4.34
CA LEU A 75 -2.90 9.87 4.02
C LEU A 75 -1.52 9.58 4.60
N VAL A 76 -0.62 10.54 4.49
CA VAL A 76 0.71 10.37 5.06
C VAL A 76 0.61 10.27 6.58
N GLN A 77 -0.19 11.12 7.19
CA GLN A 77 -0.34 11.12 8.63
C GLN A 77 -0.91 9.80 9.13
N HIS A 78 -1.85 9.24 8.39
CA HIS A 78 -2.45 7.97 8.80
C HIS A 78 -1.39 6.88 8.88
N ILE A 79 -0.50 6.84 7.89
CA ILE A 79 0.55 5.83 7.91
C ILE A 79 1.54 6.09 9.03
N ASP A 80 1.87 7.35 9.27
CA ASP A 80 2.74 7.68 10.40
C ASP A 80 2.12 7.23 11.71
N ASP A 81 0.82 7.41 11.87
CA ASP A 81 0.15 6.99 13.09
C ASP A 81 0.18 5.46 13.22
N ILE A 82 0.03 4.75 12.12
CA ILE A 82 0.11 3.30 12.17
C ILE A 82 1.53 2.86 12.57
N LEU A 83 2.53 3.48 11.99
CA LEU A 83 3.91 3.14 12.30
C LEU A 83 4.26 3.47 13.74
N ALA A 84 3.65 4.51 14.28
CA ALA A 84 3.92 4.92 15.67
C ALA A 84 3.06 4.16 16.67
N GLY A 85 2.18 3.30 16.22
CA GLY A 85 1.30 2.55 17.11
C GLY A 85 0.11 3.34 17.60
N LYS A 86 -0.15 4.49 17.01
CA LYS A 86 -1.29 5.32 17.44
C LYS A 86 -2.57 4.96 16.72
N ALA A 87 -2.50 4.22 15.64
CA ALA A 87 -3.66 3.83 14.89
C ALA A 87 -3.46 2.41 14.36
N THR A 88 -4.54 1.75 14.01
CA THR A 88 -4.47 0.43 13.44
C THR A 88 -5.08 0.47 12.05
N ASN A 89 -4.63 -0.46 11.22
CA ASN A 89 -5.18 -0.57 9.88
C ASN A 89 -6.22 -1.66 9.88
N GLU A 90 -7.43 -1.31 10.30
CA GLU A 90 -8.50 -2.28 10.42
C GLU A 90 -9.68 -1.86 9.56
N ARG A 91 -10.23 -2.82 8.89
CA ARG A 91 -11.41 -2.59 8.11
C ARG A 91 -12.58 -2.38 9.05
N ARG A 92 -13.27 -1.28 8.85
CA ARG A 92 -14.46 -1.03 9.64
C ARG A 92 -15.57 -1.94 9.19
N ASP A 93 -16.17 -2.60 10.14
CA ASP A 93 -17.30 -3.46 9.87
C ASP A 93 -18.51 -2.87 10.57
N ARG A 94 -19.45 -2.38 9.79
CA ARG A 94 -20.60 -1.74 10.36
C ARG A 94 -21.51 -2.67 11.09
N ARG A 95 -21.44 -3.94 10.76
CA ARG A 95 -22.32 -4.90 11.38
C ARG A 95 -21.72 -5.51 12.61
N LYS A 96 -20.57 -5.09 12.95
CA LYS A 96 -19.93 -5.61 14.13
C LYS A 96 -20.69 -5.16 15.36
N LYS A 97 -20.91 -6.08 16.24
CA LYS A 97 -21.63 -5.79 17.47
C LYS A 97 -20.72 -5.78 18.65
#